data_039730e7a88d4379b93b3ffc82576b2f
#
_entry.id   039730e7a88d4379b93b3ffc82576b2f
#
_cell.length_a   1.000
_cell.length_b   1.000
_cell.length_c   1.000
_cell.angle_alpha   90.00
_cell.angle_beta   90.00
_cell.angle_gamma   90.00
#
_symmetry.space_group_name_H-M   'P 1'
#
loop_
_entity.id
_entity.type
_entity.pdbx_description
1 polymer ?
#
loop_
_entity_poly.entity_id
_entity_poly.type
_entity_poly.pdbx_seq_one_letter_code
_entity_poly.pdbx_strand_id
1 'polypeptide(L)'
;MTLTSSKIKLRALEPEDLDFLYQIENNSSFWEVSHTQTPFSKFILKQYIENAHLDIYEAKQVRFIIEENTSKKAIGTIDIFDFNPQHKRAGIGVLIHPNFQEKGYATEALSILIQYCFSSLNLHQLYANITSDNSKSIQLFTKYNFTKVGVKKEWIFSKGKFKDEVLYQLIK
;
A
#
# COMPACT_ATOMS: atom_id res chain seq x y z
N MET A 1 5.18 -12.58 15.83
CA MET A 1 3.94 -12.03 15.21
C MET A 1 3.78 -12.66 13.83
N THR A 2 2.60 -13.13 13.49
CA THR A 2 2.31 -13.69 12.17
C THR A 2 1.65 -12.63 11.28
N LEU A 3 2.14 -12.47 10.05
CA LEU A 3 1.55 -11.58 9.04
C LEU A 3 0.36 -12.27 8.34
N THR A 4 -0.55 -12.86 9.12
CA THR A 4 -1.63 -13.71 8.62
C THR A 4 -2.93 -13.44 9.39
N SER A 5 -4.05 -13.49 8.69
CA SER A 5 -5.41 -13.50 9.23
C SER A 5 -6.15 -14.76 8.81
N SER A 6 -7.46 -14.81 9.05
CA SER A 6 -8.29 -15.91 8.57
C SER A 6 -8.40 -16.00 7.05
N LYS A 7 -8.37 -14.87 6.34
CA LYS A 7 -8.59 -14.82 4.89
C LYS A 7 -7.33 -14.60 4.08
N ILE A 8 -6.32 -13.93 4.63
CA ILE A 8 -5.14 -13.48 3.88
C ILE A 8 -3.85 -13.69 4.66
N LYS A 9 -2.76 -13.67 3.89
CA LYS A 9 -1.39 -13.60 4.36
C LYS A 9 -0.66 -12.46 3.66
N LEU A 10 0.12 -11.68 4.41
CA LEU A 10 1.10 -10.75 3.83
C LEU A 10 2.44 -11.48 3.72
N ARG A 11 2.98 -11.54 2.53
CA ARG A 11 4.26 -12.20 2.26
C ARG A 11 5.19 -11.36 1.40
N ALA A 12 6.46 -11.69 1.41
CA ALA A 12 7.44 -11.08 0.52
C ALA A 12 7.08 -11.33 -0.96
N LEU A 13 7.63 -10.48 -1.83
CA LEU A 13 7.62 -10.71 -3.27
C LEU A 13 8.46 -11.92 -3.63
N GLU A 14 7.97 -12.70 -4.58
CA GLU A 14 8.64 -13.85 -5.17
C GLU A 14 8.77 -13.65 -6.69
N PRO A 15 9.74 -14.32 -7.36
CA PRO A 15 9.88 -14.21 -8.82
C PRO A 15 8.61 -14.53 -9.62
N GLU A 16 7.77 -15.41 -9.09
CA GLU A 16 6.49 -15.81 -9.68
C GLU A 16 5.44 -14.71 -9.68
N ASP A 17 5.63 -13.66 -8.87
CA ASP A 17 4.69 -12.53 -8.81
C ASP A 17 4.87 -11.53 -9.98
N LEU A 18 5.82 -11.74 -10.88
CA LEU A 18 6.12 -10.81 -11.97
C LEU A 18 4.89 -10.50 -12.83
N ASP A 19 4.14 -11.52 -13.24
CA ASP A 19 2.96 -11.32 -14.08
C ASP A 19 1.83 -10.61 -13.32
N PHE A 20 1.66 -10.90 -12.04
CA PHE A 20 0.71 -10.19 -11.18
C PHE A 20 1.09 -8.72 -11.02
N LEU A 21 2.36 -8.42 -10.73
CA LEU A 21 2.84 -7.03 -10.64
C LEU A 21 2.68 -6.30 -11.97
N TYR A 22 3.00 -6.95 -13.09
CA TYR A 22 2.84 -6.36 -14.41
C TYR A 22 1.38 -5.96 -14.69
N GLN A 23 0.43 -6.78 -14.27
CA GLN A 23 -1.00 -6.49 -14.42
C GLN A 23 -1.47 -5.36 -13.50
N ILE A 24 -1.10 -5.39 -12.22
CA ILE A 24 -1.59 -4.41 -11.25
C ILE A 24 -0.94 -3.03 -11.43
N GLU A 25 0.37 -2.98 -11.71
CA GLU A 25 1.10 -1.72 -11.89
C GLU A 25 0.72 -1.02 -13.22
N ASN A 26 0.35 -1.77 -14.25
CA ASN A 26 -0.07 -1.23 -15.54
C ASN A 26 -1.59 -1.02 -15.66
N ASN A 27 -2.34 -1.30 -14.61
CA ASN A 27 -3.76 -0.99 -14.58
C ASN A 27 -3.96 0.52 -14.34
N SER A 28 -4.37 1.22 -15.40
CA SER A 28 -4.54 2.68 -15.35
C SER A 28 -5.57 3.18 -14.31
N SER A 29 -6.47 2.30 -13.82
CA SER A 29 -7.39 2.65 -12.74
C SER A 29 -6.69 2.92 -11.41
N PHE A 30 -5.46 2.42 -11.23
CA PHE A 30 -4.65 2.65 -10.03
C PHE A 30 -3.62 3.77 -10.16
N TRP A 31 -3.37 4.26 -11.38
CA TRP A 31 -2.29 5.22 -11.63
C TRP A 31 -2.44 6.52 -10.84
N GLU A 32 -3.66 6.98 -10.62
CA GLU A 32 -3.90 8.14 -9.78
C GLU A 32 -3.46 7.91 -8.32
N VAL A 33 -3.77 6.73 -7.78
CA VAL A 33 -3.45 6.37 -6.38
C VAL A 33 -1.98 6.03 -6.21
N SER A 34 -1.36 5.39 -7.21
CA SER A 34 0.05 4.99 -7.18
C SER A 34 1.00 6.07 -7.70
N HIS A 35 0.48 7.22 -8.14
CA HIS A 35 1.24 8.31 -8.79
C HIS A 35 2.04 7.84 -10.03
N THR A 36 1.56 6.79 -10.70
CA THR A 36 2.16 6.25 -11.91
C THR A 36 1.80 7.13 -13.11
N GLN A 37 2.78 7.45 -13.94
CA GLN A 37 2.59 8.29 -15.13
C GLN A 37 2.86 7.54 -16.43
N THR A 38 3.67 6.49 -16.37
CA THR A 38 4.09 5.68 -17.52
C THR A 38 4.00 4.20 -17.18
N PRO A 39 3.73 3.34 -18.17
CA PRO A 39 3.70 1.91 -17.95
C PRO A 39 5.07 1.33 -17.57
N PHE A 40 5.05 0.29 -16.77
CA PHE A 40 6.24 -0.47 -16.40
C PHE A 40 6.48 -1.63 -17.37
N SER A 41 7.73 -1.84 -17.76
CA SER A 41 8.13 -3.04 -18.47
C SER A 41 8.31 -4.21 -17.51
N LYS A 42 8.16 -5.44 -17.99
CA LYS A 42 8.51 -6.64 -17.20
C LYS A 42 9.97 -6.65 -16.77
N PHE A 43 10.86 -6.06 -17.58
CA PHE A 43 12.29 -5.95 -17.25
C PHE A 43 12.49 -5.12 -15.96
N ILE A 44 11.88 -3.95 -15.87
CA ILE A 44 11.97 -3.08 -14.68
C ILE A 44 11.35 -3.74 -13.47
N LEU A 45 10.18 -4.40 -13.62
CA LEU A 45 9.54 -5.11 -12.51
C LEU A 45 10.36 -6.32 -12.05
N LYS A 46 11.03 -7.02 -12.95
CA LYS A 46 11.97 -8.09 -12.60
C LYS A 46 13.13 -7.56 -11.76
N GLN A 47 13.75 -6.46 -12.17
CA GLN A 47 14.81 -5.80 -11.39
C GLN A 47 14.30 -5.37 -10.00
N TYR A 48 13.07 -4.87 -9.92
CA TYR A 48 12.44 -4.51 -8.64
C TYR A 48 12.30 -5.74 -7.72
N ILE A 49 11.85 -6.87 -8.26
CA ILE A 49 11.74 -8.13 -7.49
C ILE A 49 13.12 -8.61 -7.04
N GLU A 50 14.13 -8.57 -7.93
CA GLU A 50 15.50 -8.95 -7.60
C GLU A 50 16.11 -8.10 -6.47
N ASN A 51 15.72 -6.83 -6.35
CA ASN A 51 16.14 -5.92 -5.29
C ASN A 51 15.25 -5.97 -4.04
N ALA A 52 14.20 -6.78 -4.03
CA ALA A 52 13.29 -6.89 -2.88
C ALA A 52 13.90 -7.61 -1.67
N HIS A 53 15.13 -8.11 -1.78
CA HIS A 53 15.91 -8.65 -0.66
C HIS A 53 16.49 -7.58 0.26
N LEU A 54 16.56 -6.32 -0.18
CA LEU A 54 17.05 -5.22 0.65
C LEU A 54 16.10 -5.02 1.83
N ASP A 55 16.68 -4.89 3.02
CA ASP A 55 15.87 -4.66 4.21
C ASP A 55 15.27 -3.24 4.22
N ILE A 56 14.27 -3.05 5.08
CA ILE A 56 13.52 -1.78 5.15
C ILE A 56 14.39 -0.60 5.61
N TYR A 57 15.49 -0.85 6.35
CA TYR A 57 16.39 0.21 6.80
C TYR A 57 17.27 0.73 5.66
N GLU A 58 17.59 -0.12 4.71
CA GLU A 58 18.33 0.24 3.50
C GLU A 58 17.42 0.80 2.42
N ALA A 59 16.37 0.05 2.07
CA ALA A 59 15.44 0.42 0.99
C ALA A 59 14.49 1.57 1.36
N LYS A 60 14.29 1.85 2.67
CA LYS A 60 13.31 2.80 3.21
C LYS A 60 11.87 2.50 2.78
N GLN A 61 11.63 1.30 2.30
CA GLN A 61 10.33 0.81 1.88
C GLN A 61 10.28 -0.72 1.93
N VAL A 62 9.08 -1.26 2.00
CA VAL A 62 8.82 -2.68 1.78
C VAL A 62 7.44 -2.85 1.17
N ARG A 63 7.34 -3.74 0.19
CA ARG A 63 6.08 -4.18 -0.41
C ARG A 63 5.79 -5.60 0.01
N PHE A 64 4.58 -5.84 0.46
CA PHE A 64 4.04 -7.17 0.68
C PHE A 64 3.02 -7.51 -0.39
N ILE A 65 3.04 -8.75 -0.83
CA ILE A 65 1.92 -9.36 -1.56
C ILE A 65 0.82 -9.71 -0.55
N ILE A 66 -0.41 -9.36 -0.89
CA ILE A 66 -1.59 -9.84 -0.20
C ILE A 66 -2.00 -11.14 -0.91
N GLU A 67 -1.81 -12.26 -0.24
CA GLU A 67 -2.17 -13.59 -0.74
C GLU A 67 -3.45 -14.09 -0.08
N GLU A 68 -4.41 -14.55 -0.88
CA GLU A 68 -5.63 -15.16 -0.36
C GLU A 68 -5.34 -16.58 0.15
N ASN A 69 -5.73 -16.88 1.39
CA ASN A 69 -5.40 -18.14 2.05
C ASN A 69 -5.99 -19.37 1.36
N THR A 70 -7.18 -19.25 0.77
CA THR A 70 -7.89 -20.37 0.13
C THR A 70 -7.30 -20.72 -1.23
N SER A 71 -7.17 -19.72 -2.11
CA SER A 71 -6.71 -19.95 -3.49
C SER A 71 -5.19 -19.86 -3.65
N LYS A 72 -4.48 -19.35 -2.64
CA LYS A 72 -3.04 -19.06 -2.69
C LYS A 72 -2.65 -18.06 -3.79
N LYS A 73 -3.60 -17.27 -4.25
CA LYS A 73 -3.37 -16.27 -5.30
C LYS A 73 -2.96 -14.92 -4.69
N ALA A 74 -2.07 -14.23 -5.38
CA ALA A 74 -1.83 -12.81 -5.15
C ALA A 74 -3.07 -12.01 -5.55
N ILE A 75 -3.63 -11.23 -4.63
CA ILE A 75 -4.86 -10.45 -4.82
C ILE A 75 -4.68 -8.96 -4.65
N GLY A 76 -3.50 -8.53 -4.21
CA GLY A 76 -3.20 -7.12 -3.98
C GLY A 76 -1.78 -6.92 -3.48
N THR A 77 -1.45 -5.67 -3.23
CA THR A 77 -0.20 -5.25 -2.60
C THR A 77 -0.50 -4.31 -1.44
N ILE A 78 0.37 -4.32 -0.44
CA ILE A 78 0.36 -3.34 0.64
C ILE A 78 1.78 -2.90 0.94
N ASP A 79 1.98 -1.59 1.02
CA ASP A 79 3.29 -0.98 1.04
C ASP A 79 3.53 -0.19 2.31
N ILE A 80 4.77 -0.24 2.79
CA ILE A 80 5.36 0.75 3.68
C ILE A 80 6.34 1.56 2.83
N PHE A 81 6.26 2.88 2.86
CA PHE A 81 7.16 3.78 2.14
C PHE A 81 7.60 4.94 3.02
N ASP A 82 8.65 5.66 2.60
CA ASP A 82 9.25 6.74 3.37
C ASP A 82 9.52 6.34 4.83
N PHE A 83 9.98 5.10 5.03
CA PHE A 83 10.33 4.59 6.35
C PHE A 83 11.44 5.42 6.96
N ASN A 84 11.13 6.06 8.07
CA ASN A 84 12.07 6.89 8.81
C ASN A 84 12.25 6.34 10.24
N PRO A 85 13.30 5.56 10.49
CA PRO A 85 13.53 4.96 11.80
C PRO A 85 13.88 5.99 12.88
N GLN A 86 14.53 7.10 12.51
CA GLN A 86 14.88 8.16 13.44
C GLN A 86 13.64 8.85 13.99
N HIS A 87 12.69 9.17 13.13
CA HIS A 87 11.42 9.81 13.51
C HIS A 87 10.29 8.81 13.75
N LYS A 88 10.58 7.50 13.69
CA LYS A 88 9.63 6.39 13.94
C LYS A 88 8.32 6.54 13.19
N ARG A 89 8.38 6.87 11.90
CA ARG A 89 7.21 7.05 11.04
C ARG A 89 7.37 6.40 9.68
N ALA A 90 6.24 6.10 9.05
CA ALA A 90 6.20 5.63 7.66
C ALA A 90 4.87 5.97 7.00
N GLY A 91 4.88 6.09 5.69
CA GLY A 91 3.68 6.09 4.87
C GLY A 91 3.23 4.68 4.57
N ILE A 92 1.92 4.49 4.40
CA ILE A 92 1.35 3.20 4.00
C ILE A 92 0.35 3.37 2.86
N GLY A 93 0.28 2.36 2.00
CA GLY A 93 -0.66 2.28 0.89
C GLY A 93 -1.11 0.85 0.64
N VAL A 94 -2.32 0.67 0.11
CA VAL A 94 -2.89 -0.63 -0.20
C VAL A 94 -3.60 -0.60 -1.54
N LEU A 95 -3.37 -1.62 -2.36
CA LEU A 95 -4.09 -1.86 -3.62
C LEU A 95 -4.66 -3.27 -3.62
N ILE A 96 -5.93 -3.41 -3.98
CA ILE A 96 -6.58 -4.71 -4.18
C ILE A 96 -6.97 -4.82 -5.65
N HIS A 97 -6.61 -5.93 -6.28
CA HIS A 97 -7.01 -6.23 -7.65
C HIS A 97 -8.53 -6.13 -7.81
N PRO A 98 -9.07 -5.53 -8.91
CA PRO A 98 -10.50 -5.23 -9.04
C PRO A 98 -11.44 -6.41 -8.75
N ASN A 99 -11.08 -7.62 -9.18
CA ASN A 99 -11.90 -8.83 -8.97
C ASN A 99 -12.00 -9.27 -7.51
N PHE A 100 -11.19 -8.69 -6.62
CA PHE A 100 -11.13 -9.02 -5.19
C PHE A 100 -11.55 -7.86 -4.28
N GLN A 101 -11.93 -6.72 -4.85
CA GLN A 101 -12.42 -5.57 -4.08
C GLN A 101 -13.74 -5.87 -3.39
N GLU A 102 -14.08 -5.05 -2.37
CA GLU A 102 -15.35 -5.09 -1.62
C GLU A 102 -15.61 -6.39 -0.84
N LYS A 103 -14.57 -7.21 -0.62
CA LYS A 103 -14.63 -8.47 0.14
C LYS A 103 -13.95 -8.39 1.52
N GLY A 104 -13.52 -7.20 1.93
CA GLY A 104 -12.87 -6.97 3.22
C GLY A 104 -11.38 -7.24 3.26
N TYR A 105 -10.75 -7.63 2.15
CA TYR A 105 -9.32 -7.95 2.11
C TYR A 105 -8.41 -6.76 2.45
N ALA A 106 -8.73 -5.56 1.96
CA ALA A 106 -7.98 -4.35 2.30
C ALA A 106 -8.05 -4.03 3.80
N THR A 107 -9.19 -4.27 4.42
CA THR A 107 -9.41 -4.09 5.85
C THR A 107 -8.50 -5.01 6.67
N GLU A 108 -8.45 -6.30 6.33
CA GLU A 108 -7.59 -7.26 7.02
C GLU A 108 -6.11 -6.96 6.79
N ALA A 109 -5.72 -6.65 5.54
CA ALA A 109 -4.34 -6.30 5.21
C ALA A 109 -3.85 -5.08 5.99
N LEU A 110 -4.66 -4.03 6.05
CA LEU A 110 -4.33 -2.82 6.80
C LEU A 110 -4.20 -3.10 8.30
N SER A 111 -5.09 -3.90 8.87
CA SER A 111 -5.01 -4.31 10.29
C SER A 111 -3.70 -5.01 10.61
N ILE A 112 -3.31 -5.99 9.79
CA ILE A 112 -2.06 -6.74 9.97
C ILE A 112 -0.85 -5.80 9.86
N LEU A 113 -0.85 -4.92 8.84
CA LEU A 113 0.27 -4.00 8.61
C LEU A 113 0.42 -2.99 9.75
N ILE A 114 -0.68 -2.39 10.24
CA ILE A 114 -0.65 -1.47 11.38
C ILE A 114 -0.04 -2.16 12.61
N GLN A 115 -0.48 -3.37 12.92
CA GLN A 115 0.07 -4.14 14.04
C GLN A 115 1.56 -4.42 13.84
N TYR A 116 1.98 -4.81 12.64
CA TYR A 116 3.39 -5.02 12.31
C TYR A 116 4.23 -3.76 12.49
N CYS A 117 3.76 -2.63 11.99
CA CYS A 117 4.46 -1.35 12.10
C CYS A 117 4.67 -0.92 13.56
N PHE A 118 3.64 -1.06 14.39
CA PHE A 118 3.73 -0.63 15.78
C PHE A 118 4.42 -1.62 16.70
N SER A 119 4.29 -2.93 16.47
CA SER A 119 4.85 -3.94 17.36
C SER A 119 6.26 -4.40 16.94
N SER A 120 6.51 -4.60 15.65
CA SER A 120 7.77 -5.15 15.14
C SER A 120 8.74 -4.07 14.69
N LEU A 121 8.28 -3.04 13.97
CA LEU A 121 9.12 -1.93 13.54
C LEU A 121 9.22 -0.81 14.59
N ASN A 122 8.47 -0.92 15.69
CA ASN A 122 8.45 0.06 16.78
C ASN A 122 8.23 1.51 16.30
N LEU A 123 7.36 1.68 15.30
CA LEU A 123 6.99 2.99 14.82
C LEU A 123 6.10 3.72 15.84
N HIS A 124 6.12 5.04 15.78
CA HIS A 124 5.27 5.92 16.57
C HIS A 124 4.03 6.36 15.79
N GLN A 125 4.17 6.56 14.48
CA GLN A 125 3.04 6.98 13.64
C GLN A 125 3.11 6.42 12.23
N LEU A 126 1.93 6.32 11.64
CA LEU A 126 1.71 5.98 10.24
C LEU A 126 0.93 7.12 9.57
N TYR A 127 1.15 7.30 8.27
CA TYR A 127 0.36 8.26 7.50
C TYR A 127 -0.05 7.68 6.14
N ALA A 128 -1.10 8.26 5.59
CA ALA A 128 -1.57 7.97 4.25
C ALA A 128 -1.94 9.27 3.53
N ASN A 129 -1.60 9.36 2.24
CA ASN A 129 -2.02 10.43 1.37
C ASN A 129 -3.18 9.93 0.50
N ILE A 130 -4.33 10.58 0.60
CA ILE A 130 -5.56 10.12 -0.06
C ILE A 130 -6.16 11.28 -0.85
N THR A 131 -6.45 11.08 -2.14
CA THR A 131 -7.19 12.08 -2.92
C THR A 131 -8.56 12.33 -2.30
N SER A 132 -8.98 13.59 -2.28
CA SER A 132 -10.18 14.04 -1.54
C SER A 132 -11.48 13.37 -1.99
N ASP A 133 -11.52 12.84 -3.21
CA ASP A 133 -12.67 12.12 -3.79
C ASP A 133 -12.58 10.58 -3.69
N ASN A 134 -11.50 10.05 -3.10
CA ASN A 134 -11.36 8.60 -2.88
C ASN A 134 -12.06 8.16 -1.58
N SER A 135 -13.40 8.13 -1.63
CA SER A 135 -14.22 7.80 -0.47
C SER A 135 -13.95 6.40 0.10
N LYS A 136 -13.64 5.43 -0.74
CA LYS A 136 -13.31 4.05 -0.30
C LYS A 136 -12.07 4.02 0.58
N SER A 137 -10.99 4.68 0.15
CA SER A 137 -9.76 4.77 0.95
C SER A 137 -10.00 5.58 2.23
N ILE A 138 -10.71 6.71 2.17
CA ILE A 138 -11.04 7.50 3.35
C ILE A 138 -11.78 6.65 4.38
N GLN A 139 -12.82 5.91 3.98
CA GLN A 139 -13.56 5.02 4.86
C GLN A 139 -12.68 3.90 5.45
N LEU A 140 -11.80 3.31 4.64
CA LEU A 140 -10.88 2.26 5.08
C LEU A 140 -9.93 2.77 6.17
N PHE A 141 -9.25 3.89 5.93
CA PHE A 141 -8.27 4.41 6.87
C PHE A 141 -8.92 5.00 8.14
N THR A 142 -10.04 5.71 8.01
CA THR A 142 -10.76 6.26 9.17
C THR A 142 -11.33 5.18 10.08
N LYS A 143 -11.69 4.02 9.56
CA LYS A 143 -12.07 2.84 10.36
C LYS A 143 -10.97 2.40 11.33
N TYR A 144 -9.71 2.63 10.99
CA TYR A 144 -8.55 2.36 11.84
C TYR A 144 -8.01 3.60 12.57
N ASN A 145 -8.89 4.59 12.80
CA ASN A 145 -8.60 5.80 13.55
C ASN A 145 -7.53 6.73 12.92
N PHE A 146 -7.29 6.60 11.61
CA PHE A 146 -6.54 7.63 10.92
C PHE A 146 -7.36 8.92 10.90
N THR A 147 -6.75 10.02 11.32
CA THR A 147 -7.40 11.32 11.39
C THR A 147 -6.84 12.26 10.33
N LYS A 148 -7.71 13.08 9.75
CA LYS A 148 -7.33 14.12 8.80
C LYS A 148 -6.53 15.21 9.50
N VAL A 149 -5.32 15.52 9.02
CA VAL A 149 -4.43 16.52 9.62
C VAL A 149 -4.04 17.63 8.68
N GLY A 150 -4.25 17.49 7.38
CA GLY A 150 -3.92 18.54 6.42
C GLY A 150 -4.48 18.26 5.04
N VAL A 151 -4.51 19.32 4.21
CA VAL A 151 -4.96 19.24 2.81
C VAL A 151 -3.94 19.95 1.93
N LYS A 152 -3.45 19.25 0.92
CA LYS A 152 -2.64 19.82 -0.17
C LYS A 152 -3.60 20.18 -1.31
N LYS A 153 -3.75 21.47 -1.58
CA LYS A 153 -4.68 21.98 -2.58
C LYS A 153 -4.16 21.76 -3.99
N GLU A 154 -5.06 21.36 -4.91
CA GLU A 154 -4.77 21.19 -6.34
C GLU A 154 -3.51 20.33 -6.62
N TRP A 155 -3.31 19.30 -5.81
CA TRP A 155 -2.07 18.55 -5.73
C TRP A 155 -1.92 17.46 -6.81
N ILE A 156 -3.04 16.87 -7.21
CA ILE A 156 -3.09 15.79 -8.20
C ILE A 156 -3.84 16.27 -9.45
N PHE A 157 -3.20 16.20 -10.62
CA PHE A 157 -3.88 16.40 -11.89
C PHE A 157 -4.32 15.05 -12.46
N SER A 158 -5.61 14.86 -12.60
CA SER A 158 -6.18 13.61 -13.11
C SER A 158 -7.49 13.89 -13.87
N LYS A 159 -7.65 13.23 -15.02
CA LYS A 159 -8.86 13.33 -15.87
C LYS A 159 -9.25 14.79 -16.18
N GLY A 160 -8.25 15.62 -16.49
CA GLY A 160 -8.46 17.01 -16.92
C GLY A 160 -8.77 18.01 -15.79
N LYS A 161 -8.63 17.61 -14.53
CA LYS A 161 -8.86 18.51 -13.38
C LYS A 161 -7.85 18.31 -12.28
N PHE A 162 -7.63 19.34 -11.49
CA PHE A 162 -6.86 19.25 -10.25
C PHE A 162 -7.72 18.72 -9.11
N LYS A 163 -7.13 17.91 -8.26
CA LYS A 163 -7.74 17.36 -7.05
C LYS A 163 -6.88 17.66 -5.84
N ASP A 164 -7.51 17.84 -4.70
CA ASP A 164 -6.83 17.96 -3.42
C ASP A 164 -6.35 16.57 -2.95
N GLU A 165 -5.20 16.54 -2.28
CA GLU A 165 -4.71 15.36 -1.57
C GLU A 165 -4.72 15.63 -0.06
N VAL A 166 -5.27 14.71 0.70
CA VAL A 166 -5.48 14.83 2.14
C VAL A 166 -4.50 13.93 2.87
N LEU A 167 -3.81 14.50 3.86
CA LEU A 167 -2.95 13.76 4.77
C LEU A 167 -3.75 13.24 5.96
N TYR A 168 -3.70 11.94 6.15
CA TYR A 168 -4.26 11.23 7.30
C TYR A 168 -3.13 10.65 8.15
N GLN A 169 -3.23 10.73 9.47
CA GLN A 169 -2.26 10.18 10.42
C GLN A 169 -2.93 9.25 11.44
N LEU A 170 -2.17 8.21 11.80
CA LEU A 170 -2.45 7.35 12.94
C LEU A 170 -1.26 7.42 13.89
N ILE A 171 -1.45 7.96 15.08
CA ILE A 171 -0.43 8.06 16.14
C ILE A 171 -0.75 6.97 17.18
N LYS A 172 0.32 6.26 17.63
CA LYS A 172 0.22 5.18 18.63
C LYS A 172 -0.10 5.72 20.02
#